data_7777c31446523a6c0369f1b665cdc3e5
#
_entry.id   7777c31446523a6c0369f1b665cdc3e5
#
_cell.length_a   1.000
_cell.length_b   1.000
_cell.length_c   1.000
_cell.angle_alpha   90.00
_cell.angle_beta   90.00
_cell.angle_gamma   90.00
#
_symmetry.space_group_name_H-M   'P 1'
#
loop_
_entity.id
_entity.type
_entity.pdbx_description
1 polymer ?
#
loop_
_entity_poly.entity_id
_entity_poly.type
_entity_poly.pdbx_seq_one_letter_code
_entity_poly.pdbx_strand_id
1 'polypeptide(L)'
;DLAIVNVRKIIPLHSISKDDREAALDLIYRRGAEDPLLRFIRHFEEVAAHRRGEDDSEGSSERDGGLQAMSPSERLRTLVIDGNAHSLEETIDELKGEMPPEKIISGELIPAMKRVGDMFGEGDIQLPFVLQSAEVMKQAVDYLQPFMSKIDSAHKVKVVLATVRGDVHD
;
A
#
# COMPACT_ATOMS: atom_id res chain seq x y z
N ASP A 1 -3.62 7.95 31.41
CA ASP A 1 -3.31 7.83 29.99
C ASP A 1 -4.19 8.80 29.22
N LEU A 2 -3.61 9.52 28.24
CA LEU A 2 -4.29 10.49 27.39
C LEU A 2 -4.12 10.09 25.92
N ALA A 3 -5.18 10.27 25.14
CA ALA A 3 -5.14 10.05 23.69
C ALA A 3 -5.62 11.31 22.97
N ILE A 4 -4.93 11.71 21.91
CA ILE A 4 -5.35 12.76 21.01
C ILE A 4 -6.15 12.12 19.90
N VAL A 5 -7.44 12.50 19.77
CA VAL A 5 -8.35 11.89 18.80
C VAL A 5 -9.04 12.97 17.96
N ASN A 6 -9.33 12.65 16.70
CA ASN A 6 -10.16 13.51 15.85
C ASN A 6 -11.64 13.27 16.18
N VAL A 7 -12.25 14.22 16.85
CA VAL A 7 -13.66 14.13 17.32
C VAL A 7 -14.65 13.86 16.16
N ARG A 8 -14.37 14.33 14.95
CA ARG A 8 -15.22 14.12 13.77
C ARG A 8 -15.20 12.68 13.25
N LYS A 9 -14.17 11.90 13.63
CA LYS A 9 -13.99 10.49 13.22
C LYS A 9 -14.33 9.49 14.34
N ILE A 10 -14.86 9.98 15.49
CA ILE A 10 -15.27 9.08 16.58
C ILE A 10 -16.60 8.41 16.20
N ILE A 11 -16.56 7.09 16.13
CA ILE A 11 -17.75 6.26 15.92
C ILE A 11 -18.33 5.89 17.28
N PRO A 12 -19.65 6.05 17.50
CA PRO A 12 -20.28 5.64 18.76
C PRO A 12 -20.09 4.15 19.02
N LEU A 13 -19.83 3.77 20.27
CA LEU A 13 -19.51 2.40 20.65
C LEU A 13 -20.57 1.37 20.24
N HIS A 14 -21.85 1.76 20.22
CA HIS A 14 -22.94 0.89 19.80
C HIS A 14 -22.98 0.60 18.30
N SER A 15 -22.28 1.42 17.49
CA SER A 15 -22.16 1.25 16.04
C SER A 15 -20.94 0.40 15.64
N ILE A 16 -20.11 0.01 16.62
CA ILE A 16 -18.92 -0.83 16.37
C ILE A 16 -19.32 -2.28 16.66
N SER A 17 -18.98 -3.21 15.77
CA SER A 17 -19.22 -4.62 15.98
C SER A 17 -18.48 -5.13 17.23
N LYS A 18 -18.99 -6.22 17.82
CA LYS A 18 -18.35 -6.81 19.00
C LYS A 18 -16.92 -7.26 18.67
N ASP A 19 -16.72 -7.86 17.50
CA ASP A 19 -15.45 -8.42 17.06
C ASP A 19 -14.42 -7.32 16.78
N ASP A 20 -14.82 -6.23 16.10
CA ASP A 20 -13.96 -5.05 15.87
C ASP A 20 -13.54 -4.42 17.20
N ARG A 21 -14.47 -4.34 18.16
CA ARG A 21 -14.18 -3.80 19.48
C ARG A 21 -13.23 -4.69 20.26
N GLU A 22 -13.39 -6.01 20.23
CA GLU A 22 -12.50 -6.95 20.91
C GLU A 22 -11.10 -6.91 20.26
N ALA A 23 -10.99 -6.89 18.93
CA ALA A 23 -9.71 -6.74 18.23
C ALA A 23 -8.98 -5.45 18.63
N ALA A 24 -9.70 -4.33 18.74
CA ALA A 24 -9.13 -3.05 19.18
C ALA A 24 -8.69 -3.08 20.66
N LEU A 25 -9.49 -3.70 21.54
CA LEU A 25 -9.14 -3.84 22.97
C LEU A 25 -7.93 -4.76 23.17
N ASP A 26 -7.84 -5.84 22.40
CA ASP A 26 -6.69 -6.74 22.46
C ASP A 26 -5.40 -6.04 22.04
N LEU A 27 -5.47 -5.16 21.01
CA LEU A 27 -4.34 -4.33 20.61
C LEU A 27 -3.93 -3.34 21.72
N ILE A 28 -4.89 -2.58 22.26
CA ILE A 28 -4.62 -1.53 23.27
C ILE A 28 -4.08 -2.15 24.58
N TYR A 29 -4.66 -3.24 25.03
CA TYR A 29 -4.29 -3.89 26.29
C TYR A 29 -3.27 -5.02 26.13
N ARG A 30 -2.76 -5.24 24.91
CA ARG A 30 -1.81 -6.31 24.57
C ARG A 30 -2.25 -7.69 25.08
N ARG A 31 -3.49 -8.05 24.76
CA ARG A 31 -4.08 -9.34 25.19
C ARG A 31 -3.82 -10.41 24.13
N GLY A 32 -3.64 -11.65 24.59
CA GLY A 32 -3.47 -12.83 23.74
C GLY A 32 -2.05 -13.34 23.67
N ALA A 33 -1.88 -14.54 23.11
CA ALA A 33 -0.59 -15.21 22.96
C ALA A 33 0.13 -14.84 21.65
N GLU A 34 -0.59 -14.34 20.67
CA GLU A 34 -0.09 -13.86 19.37
C GLU A 34 0.11 -12.34 19.42
N ASP A 35 0.97 -11.81 18.54
CA ASP A 35 1.17 -10.36 18.43
C ASP A 35 -0.17 -9.66 18.16
N PRO A 36 -0.64 -8.80 19.09
CA PRO A 36 -1.94 -8.15 18.98
C PRO A 36 -2.07 -7.25 17.74
N LEU A 37 -0.95 -6.67 17.25
CA LEU A 37 -0.94 -5.85 16.05
C LEU A 37 -1.21 -6.69 14.80
N LEU A 38 -0.57 -7.85 14.69
CA LEU A 38 -0.79 -8.75 13.56
C LEU A 38 -2.22 -9.29 13.55
N ARG A 39 -2.78 -9.61 14.73
CA ARG A 39 -4.20 -10.02 14.85
C ARG A 39 -5.15 -8.90 14.43
N PHE A 40 -4.88 -7.68 14.86
CA PHE A 40 -5.67 -6.50 14.49
C PHE A 40 -5.66 -6.26 12.98
N ILE A 41 -4.47 -6.27 12.37
CA ILE A 41 -4.32 -6.08 10.91
C ILE A 41 -5.11 -7.16 10.18
N ARG A 42 -4.91 -8.44 10.51
CA ARG A 42 -5.61 -9.57 9.86
C ARG A 42 -7.12 -9.45 9.99
N HIS A 43 -7.64 -9.11 11.18
CA HIS A 43 -9.07 -8.94 11.39
C HIS A 43 -9.67 -7.88 10.46
N PHE A 44 -9.02 -6.72 10.34
CA PHE A 44 -9.52 -5.64 9.48
C PHE A 44 -9.25 -5.88 7.99
N GLU A 45 -8.26 -6.67 7.63
CA GLU A 45 -8.08 -7.18 6.26
C GLU A 45 -9.23 -8.11 5.88
N GLU A 46 -9.61 -9.03 6.76
CA GLU A 46 -10.76 -9.92 6.56
C GLU A 46 -12.08 -9.14 6.47
N VAL A 47 -12.29 -8.17 7.35
CA VAL A 47 -13.48 -7.28 7.32
C VAL A 47 -13.51 -6.45 6.03
N ALA A 48 -12.37 -5.92 5.60
CA ALA A 48 -12.27 -5.17 4.34
C ALA A 48 -12.50 -6.08 3.12
N ALA A 49 -12.01 -7.32 3.16
CA ALA A 49 -12.27 -8.31 2.12
C ALA A 49 -13.76 -8.68 2.07
N HIS A 50 -14.43 -8.85 3.22
CA HIS A 50 -15.87 -9.11 3.27
C HIS A 50 -16.70 -7.92 2.77
N ARG A 51 -16.36 -6.70 3.14
CA ARG A 51 -17.05 -5.49 2.64
C ARG A 51 -16.87 -5.27 1.14
N ARG A 52 -15.75 -5.72 0.57
CA ARG A 52 -15.53 -5.77 -0.89
C ARG A 52 -16.26 -6.94 -1.54
N GLY A 53 -16.54 -8.01 -0.81
CA GLY A 53 -17.15 -9.24 -1.27
C GLY A 53 -18.69 -9.28 -1.19
N GLU A 54 -19.34 -8.27 -0.59
CA GLU A 54 -20.80 -8.11 -0.73
C GLU A 54 -21.21 -7.50 -2.07
N ASP A 55 -20.24 -6.93 -2.82
CA ASP A 55 -20.44 -6.50 -4.21
C ASP A 55 -19.80 -7.47 -5.24
N ASP A 56 -18.94 -8.41 -4.78
CA ASP A 56 -18.32 -9.43 -5.63
C ASP A 56 -18.15 -10.74 -4.85
N SER A 57 -19.20 -11.56 -4.83
CA SER A 57 -19.07 -12.98 -4.52
C SER A 57 -18.42 -13.67 -5.71
N GLU A 58 -17.10 -13.79 -5.71
CA GLU A 58 -16.37 -14.92 -6.30
C GLU A 58 -14.86 -14.70 -6.30
N GLY A 59 -14.13 -15.56 -5.60
CA GLY A 59 -12.87 -16.13 -6.04
C GLY A 59 -11.57 -15.34 -5.91
N SER A 60 -10.72 -15.75 -4.97
CA SER A 60 -9.26 -15.51 -5.02
C SER A 60 -8.60 -16.10 -6.29
N SER A 61 -9.30 -16.96 -7.03
CA SER A 61 -8.88 -17.51 -8.32
C SER A 61 -9.23 -16.60 -9.50
N GLU A 62 -10.20 -15.67 -9.35
CA GLU A 62 -10.62 -14.76 -10.41
C GLU A 62 -9.83 -13.46 -10.43
N ARG A 63 -9.18 -13.08 -9.33
CA ARG A 63 -8.29 -11.91 -9.29
C ARG A 63 -7.05 -12.09 -10.16
N ASP A 64 -6.52 -13.29 -10.22
CA ASP A 64 -5.38 -13.62 -11.09
C ASP A 64 -5.81 -13.60 -12.58
N GLY A 65 -7.02 -14.07 -12.91
CA GLY A 65 -7.60 -13.96 -14.25
C GLY A 65 -7.95 -12.52 -14.64
N GLY A 66 -8.40 -11.70 -13.70
CA GLY A 66 -8.67 -10.27 -13.91
C GLY A 66 -7.42 -9.44 -14.16
N LEU A 67 -6.34 -9.71 -13.43
CA LEU A 67 -5.05 -9.04 -13.62
C LEU A 67 -4.42 -9.39 -14.98
N GLN A 68 -4.56 -10.62 -15.45
CA GLN A 68 -4.06 -11.05 -16.75
C GLN A 68 -4.82 -10.44 -17.95
N ALA A 69 -6.07 -10.03 -17.75
CA ALA A 69 -6.87 -9.34 -18.78
C ALA A 69 -6.56 -7.84 -18.86
N MET A 70 -5.86 -7.28 -17.87
CA MET A 70 -5.46 -5.86 -17.85
C MET A 70 -4.21 -5.64 -18.69
N SER A 71 -4.05 -4.41 -19.21
CA SER A 71 -2.76 -4.00 -19.78
C SER A 71 -1.64 -4.06 -18.75
N PRO A 72 -0.38 -4.32 -19.13
CA PRO A 72 0.74 -4.36 -18.18
C PRO A 72 0.87 -3.09 -17.33
N SER A 73 0.56 -1.92 -17.90
CA SER A 73 0.54 -0.64 -17.17
C SER A 73 -0.54 -0.59 -16.09
N GLU A 74 -1.76 -1.00 -16.41
CA GLU A 74 -2.86 -1.04 -15.45
C GLU A 74 -2.59 -2.08 -14.36
N ARG A 75 -2.07 -3.25 -14.75
CA ARG A 75 -1.66 -4.31 -13.82
C ARG A 75 -0.63 -3.81 -12.82
N LEU A 76 0.43 -3.14 -13.30
CA LEU A 76 1.47 -2.59 -12.41
C LEU A 76 0.91 -1.57 -11.42
N ARG A 77 0.05 -0.66 -11.89
CA ARG A 77 -0.61 0.33 -11.01
C ARG A 77 -1.47 -0.34 -9.95
N THR A 78 -2.26 -1.35 -10.34
CA THR A 78 -3.11 -2.11 -9.42
C THR A 78 -2.27 -2.84 -8.37
N LEU A 79 -1.18 -3.51 -8.77
CA LEU A 79 -0.27 -4.18 -7.83
C LEU A 79 0.29 -3.23 -6.77
N VAL A 80 0.68 -2.01 -7.16
CA VAL A 80 1.17 -0.98 -6.22
C VAL A 80 0.05 -0.49 -5.32
N ILE A 81 -1.14 -0.17 -5.86
CA ILE A 81 -2.27 0.34 -5.08
C ILE A 81 -2.74 -0.70 -4.06
N ASP A 82 -2.81 -1.96 -4.45
CA ASP A 82 -3.25 -3.07 -3.59
C ASP A 82 -2.15 -3.54 -2.62
N GLY A 83 -0.92 -3.06 -2.77
CA GLY A 83 0.21 -3.50 -1.96
C GLY A 83 0.61 -4.95 -2.20
N ASN A 84 0.36 -5.47 -3.41
CA ASN A 84 0.58 -6.87 -3.79
C ASN A 84 1.79 -7.01 -4.71
N ALA A 85 2.82 -7.72 -4.26
CA ALA A 85 4.05 -7.97 -5.05
C ALA A 85 3.94 -9.21 -5.97
N HIS A 86 2.81 -9.92 -5.96
CA HIS A 86 2.64 -11.10 -6.81
C HIS A 86 2.66 -10.72 -8.29
N SER A 87 3.45 -11.40 -9.12
CA SER A 87 3.65 -11.10 -10.55
C SER A 87 4.26 -9.71 -10.85
N LEU A 88 4.88 -9.03 -9.85
CA LEU A 88 5.44 -7.69 -10.02
C LEU A 88 6.58 -7.70 -11.07
N GLU A 89 7.53 -8.60 -10.93
CA GLU A 89 8.70 -8.70 -11.82
C GLU A 89 8.29 -9.07 -13.24
N GLU A 90 7.38 -10.01 -13.41
CA GLU A 90 6.84 -10.42 -14.71
C GLU A 90 6.16 -9.25 -15.42
N THR A 91 5.34 -8.49 -14.68
CA THR A 91 4.65 -7.30 -15.21
C THR A 91 5.64 -6.22 -15.62
N ILE A 92 6.72 -6.02 -14.84
CA ILE A 92 7.78 -5.07 -15.17
C ILE A 92 8.57 -5.54 -16.39
N ASP A 93 8.81 -6.84 -16.56
CA ASP A 93 9.52 -7.39 -17.71
C ASP A 93 8.73 -7.18 -19.01
N GLU A 94 7.42 -7.36 -18.98
CA GLU A 94 6.55 -7.01 -20.10
C GLU A 94 6.69 -5.52 -20.47
N LEU A 95 6.61 -4.62 -19.47
CA LEU A 95 6.70 -3.18 -19.66
C LEU A 95 8.08 -2.72 -20.17
N LYS A 96 9.17 -3.37 -19.74
CA LYS A 96 10.53 -3.07 -20.25
C LYS A 96 10.67 -3.34 -21.73
N GLY A 97 9.85 -4.22 -22.29
CA GLY A 97 9.76 -4.43 -23.75
C GLY A 97 9.11 -3.29 -24.50
N GLU A 98 8.27 -2.48 -23.84
CA GLU A 98 7.49 -1.42 -24.44
C GLU A 98 8.05 -0.01 -24.18
N MET A 99 8.64 0.20 -22.98
CA MET A 99 9.12 1.52 -22.55
C MET A 99 10.38 1.44 -21.68
N PRO A 100 11.19 2.51 -21.65
CA PRO A 100 12.40 2.55 -20.81
C PRO A 100 12.05 2.59 -19.32
N PRO A 101 12.92 2.03 -18.44
CA PRO A 101 12.71 1.94 -16.99
C PRO A 101 12.34 3.26 -16.33
N GLU A 102 12.93 4.36 -16.73
CA GLU A 102 12.65 5.70 -16.20
C GLU A 102 11.21 6.14 -16.47
N LYS A 103 10.64 5.70 -17.61
CA LYS A 103 9.23 5.96 -17.93
C LYS A 103 8.28 5.07 -17.14
N ILE A 104 8.66 3.82 -16.82
CA ILE A 104 7.86 2.95 -15.96
C ILE A 104 7.75 3.61 -14.58
N ILE A 105 8.86 4.11 -14.01
CA ILE A 105 8.84 4.79 -12.72
C ILE A 105 7.98 6.06 -12.78
N SER A 106 8.24 6.95 -13.72
CA SER A 106 7.58 8.25 -13.77
C SER A 106 6.13 8.19 -14.25
N GLY A 107 5.80 7.25 -15.15
CA GLY A 107 4.47 7.12 -15.77
C GLY A 107 3.53 6.16 -15.08
N GLU A 108 4.05 5.17 -14.35
CA GLU A 108 3.23 4.13 -13.74
C GLU A 108 3.35 4.11 -12.21
N LEU A 109 4.57 3.97 -11.65
CA LEU A 109 4.76 3.82 -10.21
C LEU A 109 4.43 5.10 -9.43
N ILE A 110 4.92 6.27 -9.88
CA ILE A 110 4.66 7.55 -9.20
C ILE A 110 3.16 7.88 -9.20
N PRO A 111 2.42 7.78 -10.32
CA PRO A 111 0.97 7.99 -10.32
C PRO A 111 0.20 7.01 -9.43
N ALA A 112 0.62 5.73 -9.38
CA ALA A 112 0.02 4.75 -8.49
C ALA A 112 0.19 5.13 -7.01
N MET A 113 1.42 5.49 -6.59
CA MET A 113 1.67 5.97 -5.21
C MET A 113 0.96 7.28 -4.89
N LYS A 114 0.82 8.18 -5.87
CA LYS A 114 0.00 9.38 -5.69
C LYS A 114 -1.45 9.01 -5.36
N ARG A 115 -2.03 8.05 -6.09
CA ARG A 115 -3.40 7.57 -5.82
C ARG A 115 -3.52 6.97 -4.41
N VAL A 116 -2.53 6.19 -3.97
CA VAL A 116 -2.45 5.67 -2.59
C VAL A 116 -2.43 6.82 -1.58
N GLY A 117 -1.65 7.86 -1.84
CA GLY A 117 -1.60 9.06 -0.99
C GLY A 117 -2.92 9.82 -0.94
N ASP A 118 -3.62 9.96 -2.07
CA ASP A 118 -4.94 10.59 -2.15
C ASP A 118 -5.96 9.79 -1.33
N MET A 119 -6.02 8.45 -1.50
CA MET A 119 -6.89 7.55 -0.73
C MET A 119 -6.60 7.61 0.78
N PHE A 120 -5.34 7.72 1.17
CA PHE A 120 -4.98 7.91 2.57
C PHE A 120 -5.42 9.28 3.11
N GLY A 121 -5.24 10.34 2.33
CA GLY A 121 -5.70 11.69 2.67
C GLY A 121 -7.21 11.80 2.82
N GLU A 122 -7.97 11.08 2.00
CA GLU A 122 -9.43 10.97 2.05
C GLU A 122 -9.91 10.08 3.21
N GLY A 123 -9.00 9.25 3.75
CA GLY A 123 -9.28 8.32 4.85
C GLY A 123 -9.88 6.99 4.40
N ASP A 124 -9.80 6.68 3.12
CA ASP A 124 -10.29 5.43 2.51
C ASP A 124 -9.39 4.24 2.87
N ILE A 125 -8.10 4.48 3.07
CA ILE A 125 -7.14 3.48 3.50
C ILE A 125 -6.38 3.93 4.74
N GLN A 126 -5.84 2.97 5.50
CA GLN A 126 -5.07 3.21 6.71
C GLN A 126 -3.56 3.14 6.43
N LEU A 127 -2.74 3.70 7.33
CA LEU A 127 -1.28 3.73 7.19
C LEU A 127 -0.63 2.38 6.87
N PRO A 128 -1.02 1.24 7.47
CA PRO A 128 -0.43 -0.05 7.10
C PRO A 128 -0.52 -0.39 5.61
N PHE A 129 -1.63 -0.06 4.96
CA PHE A 129 -1.80 -0.27 3.51
C PHE A 129 -0.89 0.65 2.69
N VAL A 130 -0.69 1.89 3.13
CA VAL A 130 0.28 2.81 2.50
C VAL A 130 1.70 2.24 2.57
N LEU A 131 2.07 1.64 3.72
CA LEU A 131 3.38 1.01 3.89
C LEU A 131 3.55 -0.22 3.00
N GLN A 132 2.51 -1.04 2.84
CA GLN A 132 2.53 -2.17 1.90
C GLN A 132 2.71 -1.70 0.45
N SER A 133 1.95 -0.71 0.02
CA SER A 133 2.10 -0.11 -1.32
C SER A 133 3.50 0.49 -1.53
N ALA A 134 4.05 1.16 -0.51
CA ALA A 134 5.41 1.72 -0.57
C ALA A 134 6.47 0.62 -0.68
N GLU A 135 6.30 -0.50 0.00
CA GLU A 135 7.22 -1.64 -0.10
C GLU A 135 7.18 -2.27 -1.50
N VAL A 136 5.98 -2.44 -2.11
CA VAL A 136 5.84 -2.91 -3.50
C VAL A 136 6.51 -1.94 -4.47
N MET A 137 6.30 -0.63 -4.31
CA MET A 137 6.96 0.39 -5.12
C MET A 137 8.48 0.31 -5.00
N LYS A 138 9.00 0.14 -3.78
CA LYS A 138 10.43 -0.01 -3.54
C LYS A 138 10.99 -1.24 -4.26
N GLN A 139 10.34 -2.40 -4.14
CA GLN A 139 10.73 -3.62 -4.84
C GLN A 139 10.75 -3.41 -6.37
N ALA A 140 9.73 -2.73 -6.92
CA ALA A 140 9.68 -2.39 -8.34
C ALA A 140 10.87 -1.51 -8.77
N VAL A 141 11.22 -0.49 -7.99
CA VAL A 141 12.35 0.41 -8.28
C VAL A 141 13.68 -0.34 -8.15
N ASP A 142 13.85 -1.15 -7.11
CA ASP A 142 15.06 -1.97 -6.90
C ASP A 142 15.26 -2.95 -8.08
N TYR A 143 14.18 -3.55 -8.58
CA TYR A 143 14.21 -4.42 -9.75
C TYR A 143 14.56 -3.68 -11.05
N LEU A 144 14.06 -2.45 -11.22
CA LEU A 144 14.34 -1.62 -12.40
C LEU A 144 15.75 -0.99 -12.39
N GLN A 145 16.33 -0.76 -11.23
CA GLN A 145 17.59 -0.04 -11.05
C GLN A 145 18.74 -0.55 -11.92
N PRO A 146 18.99 -1.87 -12.09
CA PRO A 146 20.06 -2.38 -12.95
C PRO A 146 19.89 -2.05 -14.42
N PHE A 147 18.66 -1.80 -14.87
CA PHE A 147 18.30 -1.52 -16.27
C PHE A 147 18.24 -0.04 -16.59
N MET A 148 18.32 0.82 -15.57
CA MET A 148 18.32 2.28 -15.75
C MET A 148 19.62 2.76 -16.39
N SER A 149 19.52 3.71 -17.29
CA SER A 149 20.67 4.37 -17.91
C SER A 149 21.49 5.06 -16.82
N LYS A 150 22.80 4.82 -16.76
CA LYS A 150 23.70 5.59 -15.91
C LYS A 150 23.74 7.02 -16.45
N ILE A 151 22.96 7.91 -15.85
CA ILE A 151 23.03 9.35 -16.17
C ILE A 151 24.42 9.82 -15.82
N ASP A 152 25.08 10.45 -16.81
CA ASP A 152 26.40 11.04 -16.64
C ASP A 152 26.40 12.00 -15.45
N SER A 153 27.38 11.84 -14.58
CA SER A 153 27.45 12.55 -13.27
C SER A 153 27.48 14.08 -13.41
N ALA A 154 27.72 14.59 -14.62
CA ALA A 154 27.76 16.03 -14.89
C ALA A 154 26.40 16.75 -14.75
N HIS A 155 25.27 16.03 -14.79
CA HIS A 155 23.92 16.59 -14.76
C HIS A 155 23.09 16.14 -13.54
N LYS A 156 23.72 15.55 -12.53
CA LYS A 156 23.00 15.12 -11.33
C LYS A 156 22.59 16.30 -10.47
N VAL A 157 21.28 16.49 -10.31
CA VAL A 157 20.75 17.38 -9.27
C VAL A 157 21.04 16.77 -7.91
N LYS A 158 21.65 17.57 -7.01
CA LYS A 158 21.85 17.14 -5.62
C LYS A 158 20.61 17.44 -4.82
N VAL A 159 20.01 16.40 -4.24
CA VAL A 159 18.88 16.51 -3.31
C VAL A 159 19.42 16.19 -1.91
N VAL A 160 19.17 17.07 -0.95
CA VAL A 160 19.50 16.85 0.45
C VAL A 160 18.20 16.61 1.20
N LEU A 161 18.10 15.43 1.83
CA LEU A 161 17.04 15.10 2.76
C LEU A 161 17.60 15.21 4.18
N ALA A 162 16.92 15.94 5.02
CA ALA A 162 17.34 16.11 6.40
C ALA A 162 16.12 16.25 7.32
N THR A 163 16.18 15.60 8.48
CA THR A 163 15.23 15.84 9.57
C THR A 163 15.58 17.15 10.29
N VAL A 164 14.56 17.92 10.61
CA VAL A 164 14.75 19.18 11.34
C VAL A 164 14.83 18.87 12.85
N ARG A 165 15.66 19.63 13.57
CA ARG A 165 15.81 19.46 15.02
C ARG A 165 14.46 19.60 15.73
N GLY A 166 14.06 18.56 16.44
CA GLY A 166 12.78 18.49 17.17
C GLY A 166 11.65 17.79 16.40
N ASP A 167 11.87 17.46 15.13
CA ASP A 167 10.96 16.67 14.31
C ASP A 167 11.73 15.41 13.86
N VAL A 168 11.74 14.40 14.73
CA VAL A 168 12.45 13.13 14.48
C VAL A 168 11.48 12.14 13.89
N HIS A 169 11.49 12.04 12.57
CA HIS A 169 10.83 10.99 11.81
C HIS A 169 11.89 10.22 11.03
N ASP A 170 11.83 8.89 11.15
CA ASP A 170 12.67 7.97 10.37
C ASP A 170 12.05 7.73 9.00
#